data_69d5e80d4cf293ca6d0aef19519e02e1
#
_entry.id   69d5e80d4cf293ca6d0aef19519e02e1
#
_cell.length_a   1.000
_cell.length_b   1.000
_cell.length_c   1.000
_cell.angle_alpha   90.00
_cell.angle_beta   90.00
_cell.angle_gamma   90.00
#
_symmetry.space_group_name_H-M   'P 1'
#
loop_
_entity.id
_entity.type
_entity.pdbx_description
1 polymer ?
#
loop_
_entity_poly.entity_id
_entity_poly.type
_entity_poly.pdbx_seq_one_letter_code
_entity_poly.pdbx_strand_id
1 'polypeptide(L)'
;RLRPPYVDDVQHYQRLLARHARVELIEVREDDKVAARIPERAYTCLLDAEGTAYDSVAFSRFLEERRMSGMDLCFVIGGPYGLELPGATHAISLGPMTLPHQLARVVLLEQLYRGHKILAGEPYHN
;
A
#
# COMPACT_ATOMS: atom_id res chain seq x y z
N ARG A 1 -12.58 -7.80 -6.72
CA ARG A 1 -12.29 -9.23 -6.65
C ARG A 1 -10.94 -9.54 -7.27
N LEU A 2 -10.13 -10.28 -6.55
CA LEU A 2 -8.83 -10.70 -7.04
C LEU A 2 -8.98 -11.77 -8.10
N ARG A 3 -8.10 -11.74 -9.08
CA ARG A 3 -8.11 -12.70 -10.18
C ARG A 3 -6.70 -13.28 -10.37
N PRO A 4 -6.62 -14.54 -10.84
CA PRO A 4 -5.34 -15.06 -11.24
C PRO A 4 -4.69 -14.14 -12.29
N PRO A 5 -3.35 -14.04 -12.32
CA PRO A 5 -2.42 -14.84 -11.53
C PRO A 5 -2.12 -14.28 -10.14
N TYR A 6 -2.67 -13.14 -9.77
CA TYR A 6 -2.19 -12.39 -8.61
C TYR A 6 -2.81 -12.81 -7.29
N VAL A 7 -3.86 -13.62 -7.31
CA VAL A 7 -4.59 -13.94 -6.08
C VAL A 7 -3.70 -14.69 -5.08
N ASP A 8 -2.88 -15.61 -5.56
CA ASP A 8 -1.98 -16.39 -4.68
C ASP A 8 -0.90 -15.51 -4.08
N ASP A 9 -0.38 -14.57 -4.87
CA ASP A 9 0.65 -13.65 -4.41
C ASP A 9 0.12 -12.73 -3.33
N VAL A 10 -1.08 -12.21 -3.52
CA VAL A 10 -1.70 -11.35 -2.53
C VAL A 10 -1.93 -12.10 -1.23
N GLN A 11 -2.46 -13.32 -1.30
CA GLN A 11 -2.69 -14.12 -0.12
C GLN A 11 -1.39 -14.46 0.61
N HIS A 12 -0.34 -14.74 -0.15
CA HIS A 12 0.97 -15.02 0.41
C HIS A 12 1.48 -13.85 1.26
N TYR A 13 1.45 -12.65 0.71
CA TYR A 13 1.95 -11.48 1.46
C TYR A 13 1.02 -11.07 2.59
N GLN A 14 -0.28 -11.27 2.44
CA GLN A 14 -1.20 -11.04 3.56
C GLN A 14 -0.87 -11.93 4.75
N ARG A 15 -0.57 -13.19 4.50
CA ARG A 15 -0.20 -14.12 5.59
C ARG A 15 1.09 -13.70 6.26
N LEU A 16 2.09 -13.29 5.48
CA LEU A 16 3.36 -12.84 6.04
C LEU A 16 3.18 -11.56 6.86
N LEU A 17 2.38 -10.63 6.33
CA LEU A 17 2.14 -9.34 7.01
C LEU A 17 1.38 -9.51 8.31
N ALA A 18 0.55 -10.53 8.44
CA ALA A 18 -0.29 -10.72 9.63
C ALA A 18 0.52 -10.80 10.93
N ARG A 19 1.79 -11.16 10.84
CA ARG A 19 2.68 -11.23 12.00
C ARG A 19 3.13 -9.84 12.46
N HIS A 20 3.01 -8.84 11.60
CA HIS A 20 3.54 -7.50 11.85
C HIS A 20 2.46 -6.46 12.00
N ALA A 21 1.37 -6.60 11.27
CA ALA A 21 0.34 -5.58 11.21
C ALA A 21 -0.99 -6.21 10.80
N ARG A 22 -2.06 -5.59 11.24
CA ARG A 22 -3.39 -5.97 10.79
C ARG A 22 -3.63 -5.29 9.44
N VAL A 23 -3.85 -6.08 8.40
CA VAL A 23 -4.05 -5.56 7.04
C VAL A 23 -5.42 -5.99 6.55
N GLU A 24 -6.19 -5.02 6.09
CA GLU A 24 -7.49 -5.26 5.50
C GLU A 24 -7.47 -4.80 4.06
N LEU A 25 -7.89 -5.67 3.15
CA LEU A 25 -7.99 -5.34 1.72
C LEU A 25 -9.45 -5.14 1.38
N ILE A 26 -9.75 -4.01 0.76
CA ILE A 26 -11.12 -3.68 0.36
C ILE A 26 -11.07 -3.33 -1.13
N GLU A 27 -11.91 -3.99 -1.91
CA GLU A 27 -12.01 -3.75 -3.33
C GLU A 27 -13.25 -2.91 -3.59
N VAL A 28 -13.08 -1.77 -4.27
CA VAL A 28 -14.17 -0.86 -4.58
C VAL A 28 -14.28 -0.76 -6.09
N ARG A 29 -15.45 -1.04 -6.64
CA ARG A 29 -15.62 -1.10 -8.09
C ARG A 29 -15.70 0.28 -8.74
N GLU A 30 -16.19 1.26 -8.02
CA GLU A 30 -16.44 2.59 -8.59
C GLU A 30 -15.57 3.62 -7.87
N ASP A 31 -14.81 4.40 -8.63
CA ASP A 31 -13.87 5.35 -8.06
C ASP A 31 -14.56 6.38 -7.16
N ASP A 32 -15.80 6.77 -7.48
CA ASP A 32 -16.52 7.73 -6.67
C ASP A 32 -16.96 7.18 -5.31
N LYS A 33 -16.84 5.87 -5.10
CA LYS A 33 -17.16 5.23 -3.83
C LYS A 33 -15.95 5.04 -2.93
N VAL A 34 -14.76 5.35 -3.42
CA VAL A 34 -13.53 5.06 -2.67
C VAL A 34 -13.46 5.90 -1.40
N ALA A 35 -13.76 7.19 -1.50
CA ALA A 35 -13.63 8.09 -0.35
C ALA A 35 -14.48 7.62 0.84
N ALA A 36 -15.64 7.05 0.59
CA ALA A 36 -16.52 6.57 1.65
C ALA A 36 -15.97 5.34 2.40
N ARG A 37 -15.02 4.64 1.80
CA ARG A 37 -14.43 3.44 2.40
C ARG A 37 -13.14 3.76 3.17
N ILE A 38 -12.63 4.98 3.08
CA ILE A 38 -11.44 5.38 3.81
C ILE A 38 -11.81 5.66 5.26
N PRO A 39 -11.13 5.04 6.24
CA PRO A 39 -11.44 5.30 7.65
C PRO A 39 -11.21 6.76 7.99
N GLU A 40 -12.08 7.29 8.83
CA GLU A 40 -11.92 8.64 9.36
C GLU A 40 -10.60 8.71 10.15
N ARG A 41 -9.85 9.76 9.98
CA ARG A 41 -8.56 9.96 10.65
C ARG A 41 -7.44 9.05 10.15
N ALA A 42 -7.65 8.35 9.06
CA ALA A 42 -6.55 7.56 8.48
C ALA A 42 -5.54 8.49 7.82
N TYR A 43 -4.28 8.11 7.87
CA TYR A 43 -3.25 8.73 7.04
C TYR A 43 -3.36 8.08 5.67
N THR A 44 -3.82 8.82 4.69
CA THR A 44 -4.19 8.26 3.40
C THR A 44 -3.11 8.52 2.36
N CYS A 45 -2.61 7.44 1.78
CA CYS A 45 -1.58 7.49 0.74
C CYS A 45 -2.17 7.02 -0.57
N LEU A 46 -2.16 7.91 -1.56
CA LEU A 46 -2.57 7.56 -2.91
C LEU A 46 -1.35 7.09 -3.70
N LEU A 47 -1.46 5.95 -4.37
CA LEU A 47 -0.41 5.51 -5.28
C LEU A 47 -0.52 6.29 -6.58
N ASP A 48 0.55 7.02 -6.90
CA ASP A 48 0.60 7.92 -8.03
C ASP A 48 2.04 7.99 -8.52
N ALA A 49 2.23 7.81 -9.83
CA ALA A 49 3.59 7.82 -10.41
C ALA A 49 4.33 9.11 -10.13
N GLU A 50 3.61 10.20 -9.90
CA GLU A 50 4.22 11.50 -9.61
C GLU A 50 4.35 11.77 -8.11
N GLY A 51 4.03 10.81 -7.27
CA GLY A 51 4.18 10.95 -5.84
C GLY A 51 5.62 10.80 -5.39
N THR A 52 5.81 10.77 -4.08
CA THR A 52 7.14 10.58 -3.49
C THR A 52 7.64 9.17 -3.72
N ALA A 53 8.83 9.03 -4.28
CA ALA A 53 9.46 7.74 -4.48
C ALA A 53 10.35 7.42 -3.28
N TYR A 54 10.24 6.20 -2.78
CA TYR A 54 11.02 5.72 -1.66
C TYR A 54 11.82 4.50 -2.07
N ASP A 55 13.05 4.38 -1.63
CA ASP A 55 13.66 3.05 -1.63
C ASP A 55 13.10 2.28 -0.42
N SER A 56 13.43 1.00 -0.33
CA SER A 56 12.81 0.14 0.67
C SER A 56 13.18 0.54 2.10
N VAL A 57 14.40 1.02 2.31
CA VAL A 57 14.82 1.48 3.63
C VAL A 57 14.08 2.76 4.02
N ALA A 58 13.97 3.71 3.08
CA ALA A 58 13.25 4.95 3.34
C ALA A 58 11.77 4.66 3.59
N PHE A 59 11.19 3.69 2.87
CA PHE A 59 9.81 3.31 3.08
C PHE A 59 9.60 2.71 4.46
N SER A 60 10.57 1.91 4.95
CA SER A 60 10.47 1.37 6.29
C SER A 60 10.45 2.49 7.34
N ARG A 61 11.24 3.55 7.14
CA ARG A 61 11.21 4.70 8.05
C ARG A 61 9.88 5.43 8.00
N PHE A 62 9.30 5.54 6.81
CA PHE A 62 7.97 6.12 6.65
C PHE A 62 6.95 5.31 7.46
N LEU A 63 6.99 3.99 7.36
CA LEU A 63 6.08 3.13 8.12
C LEU A 63 6.27 3.31 9.63
N GLU A 64 7.50 3.43 10.08
CA GLU A 64 7.78 3.63 11.49
C GLU A 64 7.21 4.95 12.00
N GLU A 65 7.39 6.01 11.23
CA GLU A 65 6.83 7.32 11.60
C GLU A 65 5.31 7.27 11.69
N ARG A 66 4.67 6.57 10.75
CA ARG A 66 3.20 6.45 10.77
C ARG A 66 2.74 5.61 11.95
N ARG A 67 3.47 4.54 12.26
CA ARG A 67 3.15 3.71 13.42
C ARG A 67 3.21 4.53 14.71
N MET A 68 4.24 5.35 14.84
CA MET A 68 4.42 6.17 16.04
C MET A 68 3.35 7.26 16.17
N SER A 69 2.76 7.67 15.08
CA SER A 69 1.68 8.66 15.12
C SER A 69 0.38 8.09 15.66
N GLY A 70 0.23 6.77 15.66
CA GLY A 70 -0.98 6.10 16.12
C GLY A 70 -2.15 6.14 15.17
N MET A 71 -1.96 6.71 13.98
CA MET A 71 -3.02 6.75 12.97
C MET A 71 -3.00 5.48 12.13
N ASP A 72 -4.19 5.06 11.72
CA ASP A 72 -4.30 3.99 10.72
C ASP A 72 -3.70 4.48 9.41
N LEU A 73 -3.08 3.57 8.68
CA LEU A 73 -2.47 3.87 7.40
C LEU A 73 -3.32 3.24 6.30
N CYS A 74 -3.76 4.05 5.37
CA CYS A 74 -4.64 3.62 4.29
C CYS A 74 -3.97 3.89 2.95
N PHE A 75 -3.73 2.83 2.18
CA PHE A 75 -3.20 2.97 0.82
C PHE A 75 -4.34 2.82 -0.18
N VAL A 76 -4.39 3.72 -1.16
CA VAL A 76 -5.41 3.71 -2.19
C VAL A 76 -4.75 3.49 -3.54
N ILE A 77 -5.22 2.48 -4.26
CA ILE A 77 -4.72 2.16 -5.60
C ILE A 77 -5.87 2.40 -6.58
N GLY A 78 -5.67 3.33 -7.51
CA GLY A 78 -6.68 3.62 -8.52
C GLY A 78 -6.68 2.59 -9.63
N GLY A 79 -7.70 2.68 -10.49
CA GLY A 79 -7.82 1.84 -11.67
C GLY A 79 -6.92 2.31 -12.81
N PRO A 80 -7.15 1.77 -14.04
CA PRO A 80 -6.24 2.01 -15.16
C PRO A 80 -6.09 3.48 -15.56
N TYR A 81 -7.06 4.30 -15.27
CA TYR A 81 -7.01 5.72 -15.62
C TYR A 81 -6.57 6.61 -14.47
N GLY A 82 -6.10 5.98 -13.40
CA GLY A 82 -5.72 6.71 -12.20
C GLY A 82 -6.93 7.10 -11.36
N LEU A 83 -6.66 7.77 -10.28
CA LEU A 83 -7.70 8.21 -9.35
C LEU A 83 -7.28 9.54 -8.74
N GLU A 84 -8.17 10.51 -8.79
CA GLU A 84 -7.96 11.75 -8.05
C GLU A 84 -8.63 11.63 -6.70
N LEU A 85 -7.86 11.93 -5.66
CA LEU A 85 -8.36 11.81 -4.29
C LEU A 85 -7.91 13.06 -3.53
N PRO A 86 -8.70 14.15 -3.61
CA PRO A 86 -8.28 15.44 -3.04
C PRO A 86 -8.01 15.39 -1.54
N GLY A 87 -8.62 14.46 -0.83
CA GLY A 87 -8.41 14.31 0.61
C GLY A 87 -7.21 13.46 0.99
N ALA A 88 -6.42 12.98 0.03
CA ALA A 88 -5.26 12.18 0.35
C ALA A 88 -4.22 13.00 1.10
N THR A 89 -3.65 12.42 2.15
CA THR A 89 -2.63 13.08 2.95
C THR A 89 -1.29 13.11 2.22
N HIS A 90 -1.04 12.10 1.39
CA HIS A 90 0.27 11.90 0.79
C HIS A 90 0.11 11.09 -0.50
N ALA A 91 1.04 11.26 -1.43
CA ALA A 91 1.09 10.46 -2.64
C ALA A 91 2.43 9.72 -2.68
N ILE A 92 2.36 8.43 -2.99
CA ILE A 92 3.53 7.56 -3.01
C ILE A 92 3.67 6.97 -4.41
N SER A 93 4.90 7.01 -4.94
CA SER A 93 5.20 6.45 -6.25
C SER A 93 5.91 5.11 -6.12
N LEU A 94 5.48 4.14 -6.92
CA LEU A 94 6.20 2.88 -7.09
C LEU A 94 7.19 2.95 -8.25
N GLY A 95 7.39 4.16 -8.79
CA GLY A 95 8.28 4.40 -9.91
C GLY A 95 7.53 5.09 -11.03
N PRO A 96 8.25 5.57 -12.06
CA PRO A 96 7.63 6.31 -13.14
C PRO A 96 6.87 5.45 -14.14
N MET A 97 7.07 4.13 -14.10
CA MET A 97 6.39 3.23 -15.02
C MET A 97 4.97 2.95 -14.54
N THR A 98 4.06 2.84 -15.51
CA THR A 98 2.68 2.48 -15.19
C THR A 98 2.59 0.98 -14.95
N LEU A 99 2.02 0.60 -13.82
CA LEU A 99 1.79 -0.81 -13.49
C LEU A 99 0.30 -1.12 -13.55
N PRO A 100 -0.09 -2.32 -13.98
CA PRO A 100 -1.48 -2.75 -13.79
C PRO A 100 -1.83 -2.67 -12.31
N HIS A 101 -3.05 -2.23 -12.01
CA HIS A 101 -3.41 -1.99 -10.60
C HIS A 101 -3.32 -3.23 -9.73
N GLN A 102 -3.59 -4.42 -10.29
CA GLN A 102 -3.47 -5.65 -9.50
C GLN A 102 -2.01 -6.00 -9.21
N LEU A 103 -1.12 -5.73 -10.15
CA LEU A 103 0.31 -5.91 -9.89
C LEU A 103 0.82 -4.88 -8.89
N ALA A 104 0.36 -3.64 -9.00
CA ALA A 104 0.74 -2.61 -8.04
C ALA A 104 0.36 -3.02 -6.62
N ARG A 105 -0.79 -3.67 -6.45
CA ARG A 105 -1.22 -4.20 -5.16
C ARG A 105 -0.21 -5.21 -4.60
N VAL A 106 0.24 -6.13 -5.43
CA VAL A 106 1.23 -7.12 -5.01
C VAL A 106 2.54 -6.46 -4.61
N VAL A 107 3.00 -5.51 -5.43
CA VAL A 107 4.23 -4.78 -5.15
C VAL A 107 4.13 -4.04 -3.83
N LEU A 108 3.01 -3.36 -3.60
CA LEU A 108 2.81 -2.64 -2.35
C LEU A 108 2.83 -3.57 -1.14
N LEU A 109 2.12 -4.70 -1.23
CA LEU A 109 2.10 -5.66 -0.12
C LEU A 109 3.49 -6.21 0.16
N GLU A 110 4.25 -6.51 -0.87
CA GLU A 110 5.61 -6.99 -0.71
C GLU A 110 6.48 -5.94 -0.02
N GLN A 111 6.36 -4.68 -0.41
CA GLN A 111 7.14 -3.61 0.20
C GLN A 111 6.70 -3.33 1.65
N LEU A 112 5.42 -3.45 1.94
CA LEU A 112 4.95 -3.36 3.32
C LEU A 112 5.58 -4.46 4.18
N TYR A 113 5.61 -5.68 3.69
CA TYR A 113 6.23 -6.77 4.40
C TYR A 113 7.73 -6.52 4.56
N ARG A 114 8.41 -6.14 3.48
CA ARG A 114 9.85 -5.85 3.51
C ARG A 114 10.16 -4.74 4.52
N GLY A 115 9.35 -3.68 4.53
CA GLY A 115 9.52 -2.58 5.47
C GLY A 115 9.41 -3.02 6.92
N HIS A 116 8.43 -3.85 7.23
CA HIS A 116 8.28 -4.37 8.59
C HIS A 116 9.43 -5.30 8.99
N LYS A 117 9.95 -6.10 8.05
CA LYS A 117 11.10 -6.94 8.33
C LYS A 117 12.35 -6.10 8.62
N ILE A 118 12.54 -5.01 7.88
CA ILE A 118 13.64 -4.09 8.13
C ILE A 118 13.51 -3.48 9.52
N LEU A 119 12.32 -3.02 9.88
CA LEU A 119 12.09 -2.42 11.21
C LEU A 119 12.31 -3.40 12.34
N ALA A 120 11.99 -4.66 12.13
CA ALA A 120 12.18 -5.70 13.14
C ALA A 120 13.63 -6.17 13.24
N GLY A 121 14.49 -5.69 12.35
CA GLY A 121 15.88 -6.13 12.32
C GLY A 121 16.05 -7.56 11.84
N GLU A 122 15.03 -8.11 11.15
CA GLU A 122 15.05 -9.48 10.68
C GLU A 122 15.52 -9.54 9.23
N PRO A 123 16.28 -10.58 8.87
CA PRO A 123 16.74 -10.69 7.49
C PRO A 123 15.56 -10.96 6.53
N TYR A 124 15.63 -10.32 5.38
CA TYR A 124 14.68 -10.55 4.30
C TYR A 124 15.44 -10.41 2.99
N HIS A 125 15.53 -11.49 2.26
CA HIS A 125 16.32 -11.54 1.03
C HIS A 125 15.44 -11.36 -0.19
N ASN A 126 16.02 -10.79 -1.18
CA ASN A 126 15.34 -10.49 -2.46
C ASN A 126 15.06 -11.74 -3.25
#